data_4b9a2c2e7b27d80b641129ca77ae9150
#
_entry.id   4b9a2c2e7b27d80b641129ca77ae9150
#
_cell.length_a   1.000
_cell.length_b   1.000
_cell.length_c   1.000
_cell.angle_alpha   90.00
_cell.angle_beta   90.00
_cell.angle_gamma   90.00
#
_symmetry.space_group_name_H-M   'P 1'
#
loop_
_entity.id
_entity.type
_entity.pdbx_description
1 polymer ?
#
loop_
_entity_poly.entity_id
_entity_poly.type
_entity_poly.pdbx_seq_one_letter_code
_entity_poly.pdbx_strand_id
1 'polypeptide(L)'
;MTFRWTEHRFAGGALALDVANSVILRADAAKSVDRFAVPEQIATFAEASTRLGAERDRFPTLIAPEADMRQVFLDLREAIDDYFRSSMTSGDDDDGRLAGLLFACGTALRFFPLRESLANATAHSALSLLASETRKRLRICGNCGWLFIDRSKNRSRIWCDMTVCGNRQKASRHYHRKKEAQA
;
A
#
# COMPACT_ATOMS: atom_id res chain seq x y z
N MET A 1 -3.06 23.23 -4.70
CA MET A 1 -1.76 22.59 -4.32
C MET A 1 -1.61 21.33 -5.14
N THR A 2 -0.52 21.18 -5.87
CA THR A 2 -0.20 19.97 -6.63
C THR A 2 0.16 18.86 -5.66
N PHE A 3 -0.42 17.65 -5.82
CA PHE A 3 -0.12 16.49 -4.99
C PHE A 3 1.36 16.07 -5.17
N ARG A 4 2.01 15.69 -4.08
CA ARG A 4 3.40 15.17 -4.08
C ARG A 4 3.49 13.89 -3.26
N TRP A 5 4.26 12.93 -3.75
CA TRP A 5 4.63 11.74 -2.99
C TRP A 5 5.69 12.09 -1.94
N THR A 6 5.41 11.78 -0.67
CA THR A 6 6.28 12.05 0.48
C THR A 6 6.61 10.74 1.20
N GLU A 7 7.61 10.73 2.07
CA GLU A 7 8.04 9.55 2.83
C GLU A 7 6.88 8.82 3.51
N HIS A 8 5.95 9.55 4.12
CA HIS A 8 4.76 8.96 4.73
C HIS A 8 3.95 8.09 3.76
N ARG A 9 3.98 8.38 2.45
CA ARG A 9 3.25 7.63 1.43
C ARG A 9 3.88 6.28 1.10
N PHE A 10 5.11 6.05 1.56
CA PHE A 10 5.87 4.81 1.43
C PHE A 10 6.05 4.09 2.78
N ALA A 11 5.08 4.23 3.67
CA ALA A 11 5.09 3.62 5.00
C ALA A 11 4.65 2.15 5.01
N GLY A 12 4.28 1.57 3.89
CA GLY A 12 3.86 0.16 3.75
C GLY A 12 4.99 -0.82 4.09
N GLY A 13 6.22 -0.47 3.73
CA GLY A 13 7.41 -1.29 4.00
C GLY A 13 7.70 -2.37 2.95
N ALA A 14 6.90 -2.44 1.90
CA ALA A 14 7.12 -3.20 0.66
C ALA A 14 6.45 -2.45 -0.50
N LEU A 15 7.00 -2.52 -1.71
CA LEU A 15 6.47 -1.84 -2.90
C LEU A 15 5.01 -2.25 -3.17
N ALA A 16 4.70 -3.54 -3.04
CA ALA A 16 3.33 -4.05 -3.21
C ALA A 16 2.33 -3.34 -2.28
N LEU A 17 2.71 -3.12 -1.02
CA LEU A 17 1.85 -2.44 -0.05
C LEU A 17 1.75 -0.94 -0.32
N ASP A 18 2.84 -0.30 -0.74
CA ASP A 18 2.84 1.12 -1.09
C ASP A 18 1.94 1.37 -2.33
N VAL A 19 1.94 0.45 -3.30
CA VAL A 19 1.01 0.46 -4.45
C VAL A 19 -0.44 0.27 -4.00
N ALA A 20 -0.74 -0.71 -3.14
CA ALA A 20 -2.08 -0.93 -2.59
C ALA A 20 -2.59 0.30 -1.82
N ASN A 21 -1.70 0.97 -1.08
CA ASN A 21 -1.97 2.18 -0.30
C ASN A 21 -2.15 3.46 -1.14
N SER A 22 -2.03 3.38 -2.47
CA SER A 22 -2.38 4.50 -3.36
C SER A 22 -3.86 4.89 -3.25
N VAL A 23 -4.72 3.99 -2.80
CA VAL A 23 -6.10 4.29 -2.38
C VAL A 23 -6.12 4.61 -0.89
N ILE A 24 -6.58 5.81 -0.55
CA ILE A 24 -6.63 6.32 0.81
C ILE A 24 -8.04 6.14 1.36
N LEU A 25 -8.18 5.74 2.63
CA LEU A 25 -9.47 5.57 3.32
C LEU A 25 -10.45 4.65 2.56
N ARG A 26 -9.97 3.52 2.03
CA ARG A 26 -10.78 2.55 1.26
C ARG A 26 -12.10 2.16 1.95
N ALA A 27 -12.11 2.05 3.27
CA ALA A 27 -13.29 1.66 4.04
C ALA A 27 -14.37 2.77 4.15
N ASP A 28 -14.07 3.99 3.75
CA ASP A 28 -14.99 5.12 3.79
C ASP A 28 -15.19 5.66 2.36
N ALA A 29 -16.23 5.16 1.68
CA ALA A 29 -16.49 5.51 0.28
C ALA A 29 -16.66 7.03 0.05
N ALA A 30 -17.15 7.77 1.06
CA ALA A 30 -17.33 9.23 0.95
C ALA A 30 -16.00 10.00 1.03
N LYS A 31 -14.95 9.40 1.59
CA LYS A 31 -13.64 10.03 1.80
C LYS A 31 -12.52 9.31 1.05
N SER A 32 -12.82 8.19 0.40
CA SER A 32 -11.84 7.43 -0.35
C SER A 32 -11.28 8.26 -1.51
N VAL A 33 -9.96 8.20 -1.67
CA VAL A 33 -9.26 8.90 -2.75
C VAL A 33 -8.30 7.92 -3.43
N ASP A 34 -8.56 7.59 -4.68
CA ASP A 34 -7.63 6.84 -5.52
C ASP A 34 -6.64 7.80 -6.19
N ARG A 35 -5.37 7.71 -5.80
CA ARG A 35 -4.30 8.52 -6.37
C ARG A 35 -3.94 8.11 -7.79
N PHE A 36 -4.13 6.85 -8.12
CA PHE A 36 -3.85 6.33 -9.47
C PHE A 36 -5.00 6.55 -10.47
N ALA A 37 -6.13 7.13 -10.03
CA ALA A 37 -7.14 7.66 -10.95
C ALA A 37 -6.57 8.77 -11.86
N VAL A 38 -5.49 9.44 -11.41
CA VAL A 38 -4.74 10.42 -12.20
C VAL A 38 -3.48 9.75 -12.76
N PRO A 39 -3.38 9.53 -14.08
CA PRO A 39 -2.28 8.77 -14.70
C PRO A 39 -0.88 9.30 -14.36
N GLU A 40 -0.72 10.61 -14.34
CA GLU A 40 0.55 11.28 -14.03
C GLU A 40 1.03 10.95 -12.61
N GLN A 41 0.11 10.59 -11.71
CA GLN A 41 0.46 10.18 -10.36
C GLN A 41 1.08 8.78 -10.32
N ILE A 42 0.79 7.91 -11.28
CA ILE A 42 1.47 6.60 -11.39
C ILE A 42 2.94 6.83 -11.81
N ALA A 43 3.18 7.70 -12.79
CA ALA A 43 4.53 8.01 -13.24
C ALA A 43 5.38 8.64 -12.12
N THR A 44 4.83 9.64 -11.43
CA THR A 44 5.51 10.29 -10.29
C THR A 44 5.64 9.36 -9.08
N PHE A 45 4.74 8.38 -8.89
CA PHE A 45 4.89 7.32 -7.89
C PHE A 45 6.06 6.39 -8.22
N ALA A 46 6.18 5.96 -9.47
CA ALA A 46 7.28 5.11 -9.91
C ALA A 46 8.64 5.77 -9.60
N GLU A 47 8.80 7.04 -9.97
CA GLU A 47 10.00 7.83 -9.65
C GLU A 47 10.21 7.98 -8.13
N ALA A 48 9.17 8.32 -7.37
CA ALA A 48 9.28 8.54 -5.93
C ALA A 48 9.62 7.24 -5.18
N SER A 49 9.11 6.09 -5.62
CA SER A 49 9.35 4.79 -4.97
C SER A 49 10.81 4.34 -5.06
N THR A 50 11.56 4.76 -6.09
CA THR A 50 13.00 4.47 -6.21
C THR A 50 13.84 5.25 -5.20
N ARG A 51 13.30 6.30 -4.60
CA ARG A 51 13.99 7.13 -3.59
C ARG A 51 13.46 6.90 -2.18
N LEU A 52 12.15 6.74 -2.03
CA LEU A 52 11.45 6.73 -0.74
C LEU A 52 10.98 5.35 -0.32
N GLY A 53 10.85 4.40 -1.26
CA GLY A 53 10.36 3.05 -1.02
C GLY A 53 11.32 2.22 -0.16
N ALA A 54 10.77 1.31 0.63
CA ALA A 54 11.55 0.40 1.47
C ALA A 54 12.35 -0.64 0.65
N GLU A 55 11.94 -0.93 -0.58
CA GLU A 55 12.61 -1.85 -1.52
C GLU A 55 13.37 -1.11 -2.66
N ARG A 56 13.71 0.17 -2.48
CA ARG A 56 14.41 0.98 -3.49
C ARG A 56 15.74 0.37 -3.96
N ASP A 57 16.47 -0.30 -3.08
CA ASP A 57 17.73 -0.95 -3.43
C ASP A 57 17.52 -2.19 -4.31
N ARG A 58 16.35 -2.83 -4.19
CA ARG A 58 15.93 -3.96 -5.03
C ARG A 58 15.38 -3.52 -6.37
N PHE A 59 14.75 -2.35 -6.42
CA PHE A 59 14.10 -1.77 -7.59
C PHE A 59 14.61 -0.34 -7.81
N PRO A 60 15.85 -0.18 -8.32
CA PRO A 60 16.50 1.13 -8.43
C PRO A 60 15.95 2.00 -9.55
N THR A 61 15.27 1.39 -10.52
CA THR A 61 14.62 2.08 -11.64
C THR A 61 13.23 1.51 -11.84
N LEU A 62 12.21 2.37 -11.91
CA LEU A 62 10.83 1.97 -12.15
C LEU A 62 10.17 2.85 -13.20
N ILE A 63 9.47 2.22 -14.13
CA ILE A 63 8.75 2.84 -15.24
C ILE A 63 7.26 2.52 -15.08
N ALA A 64 6.43 3.55 -15.13
CA ALA A 64 4.97 3.40 -15.08
C ALA A 64 4.46 2.63 -16.31
N PRO A 65 3.34 1.89 -16.20
CA PRO A 65 2.71 1.23 -17.33
C PRO A 65 2.19 2.24 -18.36
N GLU A 66 2.23 1.89 -19.63
CA GLU A 66 1.58 2.63 -20.70
C GLU A 66 0.04 2.67 -20.51
N ALA A 67 -0.61 3.60 -21.19
CA ALA A 67 -2.02 3.92 -20.97
C ALA A 67 -2.96 2.72 -21.20
N ASP A 68 -2.70 1.94 -22.24
CA ASP A 68 -3.45 0.74 -22.65
C ASP A 68 -3.26 -0.45 -21.67
N MET A 69 -2.13 -0.50 -20.99
CA MET A 69 -1.77 -1.54 -20.03
C MET A 69 -2.04 -1.16 -18.57
N ARG A 70 -2.51 0.05 -18.31
CA ARG A 70 -2.75 0.58 -16.97
C ARG A 70 -3.72 -0.29 -16.17
N GLN A 71 -4.78 -0.80 -16.80
CA GLN A 71 -5.79 -1.60 -16.12
C GLN A 71 -5.18 -2.88 -15.51
N VAL A 72 -4.28 -3.55 -16.20
CA VAL A 72 -3.57 -4.74 -15.69
C VAL A 72 -2.81 -4.41 -14.40
N PHE A 73 -2.19 -3.24 -14.33
CA PHE A 73 -1.50 -2.78 -13.11
C PHE A 73 -2.49 -2.44 -11.98
N LEU A 74 -3.63 -1.82 -12.30
CA LEU A 74 -4.65 -1.52 -11.29
C LEU A 74 -5.31 -2.79 -10.76
N ASP A 75 -5.55 -3.79 -11.60
CA ASP A 75 -6.08 -5.10 -11.19
C ASP A 75 -5.10 -5.82 -10.25
N LEU A 76 -3.80 -5.75 -10.54
CA LEU A 76 -2.76 -6.26 -9.63
C LEU A 76 -2.82 -5.54 -8.27
N ARG A 77 -2.96 -4.22 -8.27
CA ARG A 77 -3.10 -3.41 -7.04
C ARG A 77 -4.28 -3.87 -6.20
N GLU A 78 -5.44 -4.06 -6.83
CA GLU A 78 -6.66 -4.48 -6.12
C GLU A 78 -6.51 -5.90 -5.56
N ALA A 79 -5.95 -6.83 -6.32
CA ALA A 79 -5.71 -8.19 -5.86
C ALA A 79 -4.74 -8.24 -4.66
N ILE A 80 -3.71 -7.37 -4.65
CA ILE A 80 -2.79 -7.22 -3.52
C ILE A 80 -3.54 -6.71 -2.29
N ASP A 81 -4.32 -5.64 -2.43
CA ASP A 81 -5.07 -5.09 -1.28
C ASP A 81 -6.08 -6.10 -0.75
N ASP A 82 -6.86 -6.72 -1.62
CA ASP A 82 -7.90 -7.69 -1.23
C ASP A 82 -7.30 -8.87 -0.46
N TYR A 83 -6.25 -9.50 -0.98
CA TYR A 83 -5.63 -10.64 -0.33
C TYR A 83 -5.00 -10.27 1.03
N PHE A 84 -4.10 -9.29 1.05
CA PHE A 84 -3.38 -8.96 2.28
C PHE A 84 -4.28 -8.31 3.33
N ARG A 85 -5.28 -7.55 2.94
CA ARG A 85 -6.24 -6.96 3.88
C ARG A 85 -7.16 -8.03 4.46
N SER A 86 -7.68 -8.93 3.65
CA SER A 86 -8.53 -10.03 4.10
C SER A 86 -7.80 -10.94 5.09
N SER A 87 -6.57 -11.33 4.79
CA SER A 87 -5.76 -12.17 5.69
C SER A 87 -5.55 -11.55 7.08
N MET A 88 -5.68 -10.20 7.20
CA MET A 88 -5.59 -9.49 8.47
C MET A 88 -6.93 -9.38 9.21
N THR A 89 -8.05 -9.45 8.50
CA THR A 89 -9.39 -9.25 9.08
C THR A 89 -10.12 -10.54 9.38
N SER A 90 -9.99 -11.55 8.54
CA SER A 90 -10.66 -12.85 8.69
C SER A 90 -9.80 -13.91 9.43
N GLY A 91 -8.50 -13.71 9.48
CA GLY A 91 -7.57 -14.63 10.15
C GLY A 91 -7.28 -15.92 9.40
N ASP A 92 -8.01 -16.19 8.31
CA ASP A 92 -7.86 -17.38 7.46
C ASP A 92 -7.26 -16.99 6.10
N ASP A 93 -6.41 -17.87 5.57
CA ASP A 93 -5.97 -17.79 4.18
C ASP A 93 -7.13 -18.27 3.27
N ASP A 94 -7.72 -17.32 2.55
CA ASP A 94 -8.77 -17.57 1.56
C ASP A 94 -8.12 -18.00 0.23
N ASP A 95 -8.27 -19.28 -0.11
CA ASP A 95 -7.70 -19.87 -1.34
C ASP A 95 -8.18 -19.13 -2.61
N GLY A 96 -9.41 -18.63 -2.62
CA GLY A 96 -9.95 -17.87 -3.75
C GLY A 96 -9.21 -16.53 -3.94
N ARG A 97 -8.94 -15.80 -2.85
CA ARG A 97 -8.17 -14.56 -2.89
C ARG A 97 -6.70 -14.81 -3.18
N LEU A 98 -6.14 -15.89 -2.65
CA LEU A 98 -4.78 -16.30 -2.99
C LEU A 98 -4.66 -16.60 -4.49
N ALA A 99 -5.59 -17.36 -5.05
CA ALA A 99 -5.63 -17.65 -6.48
C ALA A 99 -5.75 -16.35 -7.31
N GLY A 100 -6.60 -15.41 -6.87
CA GLY A 100 -6.74 -14.09 -7.49
C GLY A 100 -5.43 -13.30 -7.48
N LEU A 101 -4.73 -13.25 -6.34
CA LEU A 101 -3.41 -12.60 -6.24
C LEU A 101 -2.38 -13.25 -7.17
N LEU A 102 -2.29 -14.58 -7.16
CA LEU A 102 -1.35 -15.31 -8.01
C LEU A 102 -1.64 -15.11 -9.49
N PHE A 103 -2.91 -15.10 -9.88
CA PHE A 103 -3.34 -14.81 -11.26
C PHE A 103 -2.95 -13.38 -11.67
N ALA A 104 -3.23 -12.39 -10.84
CA ALA A 104 -2.88 -11.00 -11.12
C ALA A 104 -1.36 -10.79 -11.21
N CYS A 105 -0.59 -11.42 -10.31
CA CYS A 105 0.88 -11.41 -10.38
C CYS A 105 1.38 -12.07 -11.67
N GLY A 106 0.87 -13.26 -12.04
CA GLY A 106 1.23 -13.96 -13.27
C GLY A 106 0.92 -13.15 -14.52
N THR A 107 -0.24 -12.51 -14.54
CA THR A 107 -0.67 -11.59 -15.62
C THR A 107 0.30 -10.40 -15.73
N ALA A 108 0.61 -9.73 -14.62
CA ALA A 108 1.55 -8.62 -14.62
C ALA A 108 2.95 -9.05 -15.11
N LEU A 109 3.48 -10.18 -14.65
CA LEU A 109 4.79 -10.70 -15.08
C LEU A 109 4.81 -11.04 -16.57
N ARG A 110 3.71 -11.54 -17.12
CA ARG A 110 3.58 -11.89 -18.54
C ARG A 110 3.53 -10.65 -19.43
N PHE A 111 2.76 -9.63 -19.04
CA PHE A 111 2.57 -8.44 -19.88
C PHE A 111 3.65 -7.38 -19.65
N PHE A 112 4.35 -7.43 -18.52
CA PHE A 112 5.45 -6.51 -18.19
C PHE A 112 6.74 -7.29 -17.92
N PRO A 113 7.40 -7.82 -18.94
CA PRO A 113 8.57 -8.71 -18.77
C PRO A 113 9.82 -7.97 -18.27
N LEU A 114 9.88 -6.63 -18.40
CA LEU A 114 11.03 -5.84 -18.00
C LEU A 114 11.02 -5.59 -16.48
N ARG A 115 12.14 -5.82 -15.83
CA ARG A 115 12.29 -5.64 -14.38
C ARG A 115 12.13 -4.20 -13.91
N GLU A 116 12.38 -3.24 -14.78
CA GLU A 116 12.16 -1.81 -14.54
C GLU A 116 10.67 -1.42 -14.60
N SER A 117 9.79 -2.30 -15.09
CA SER A 117 8.35 -2.01 -15.03
C SER A 117 7.86 -1.98 -13.59
N LEU A 118 7.13 -0.91 -13.23
CA LEU A 118 6.47 -0.79 -11.93
C LEU A 118 5.55 -1.99 -11.66
N ALA A 119 4.79 -2.46 -12.66
CA ALA A 119 3.90 -3.61 -12.51
C ALA A 119 4.67 -4.91 -12.24
N ASN A 120 5.76 -5.16 -12.98
CA ASN A 120 6.63 -6.31 -12.75
C ASN A 120 7.24 -6.31 -11.35
N ALA A 121 7.84 -5.18 -10.96
CA ALA A 121 8.44 -5.00 -9.64
C ALA A 121 7.40 -5.16 -8.51
N THR A 122 6.17 -4.65 -8.70
CA THR A 122 5.06 -4.80 -7.75
C THR A 122 4.66 -6.27 -7.59
N ALA A 123 4.56 -7.04 -8.69
CA ALA A 123 4.27 -8.47 -8.63
C ALA A 123 5.38 -9.23 -7.88
N HIS A 124 6.65 -8.95 -8.18
CA HIS A 124 7.78 -9.54 -7.44
C HIS A 124 7.79 -9.17 -5.96
N SER A 125 7.45 -7.95 -5.60
CA SER A 125 7.32 -7.50 -4.22
C SER A 125 6.19 -8.26 -3.49
N ALA A 126 5.02 -8.41 -4.13
CA ALA A 126 3.87 -9.14 -3.58
C ALA A 126 4.19 -10.61 -3.34
N LEU A 127 4.77 -11.30 -4.32
CA LEU A 127 5.17 -12.72 -4.19
C LEU A 127 6.23 -12.92 -3.11
N SER A 128 7.21 -12.00 -3.00
CA SER A 128 8.22 -12.05 -1.93
C SER A 128 7.59 -11.85 -0.55
N LEU A 129 6.64 -10.93 -0.44
CA LEU A 129 5.93 -10.71 0.82
C LEU A 129 5.08 -11.91 1.20
N LEU A 130 4.41 -12.54 0.23
CA LEU A 130 3.60 -13.74 0.41
C LEU A 130 4.44 -14.90 0.99
N ALA A 131 5.65 -15.12 0.47
CA ALA A 131 6.56 -16.18 0.91
C ALA A 131 7.35 -15.83 2.19
N SER A 132 7.28 -14.59 2.66
CA SER A 132 8.13 -14.11 3.77
C SER A 132 7.45 -14.27 5.12
N GLU A 133 8.23 -14.63 6.16
CA GLU A 133 7.83 -14.52 7.55
C GLU A 133 7.43 -13.09 7.97
N THR A 134 7.88 -12.09 7.21
CA THR A 134 7.50 -10.68 7.40
C THR A 134 6.00 -10.47 7.24
N ARG A 135 5.30 -11.32 6.46
CA ARG A 135 3.84 -11.32 6.33
C ARG A 135 3.15 -11.37 7.71
N LYS A 136 3.66 -12.11 8.67
CA LYS A 136 3.11 -12.20 10.04
C LYS A 136 3.18 -10.88 10.82
N ARG A 137 3.90 -9.89 10.28
CA ARG A 137 4.03 -8.54 10.84
C ARG A 137 3.17 -7.50 10.14
N LEU A 138 2.34 -7.92 9.19
CA LEU A 138 1.37 -7.03 8.56
C LEU A 138 0.39 -6.47 9.57
N ARG A 139 0.00 -5.21 9.37
CA ARG A 139 -0.99 -4.49 10.17
C ARG A 139 -1.80 -3.56 9.27
N ILE A 140 -2.99 -3.21 9.73
CA ILE A 140 -3.81 -2.14 9.16
C ILE A 140 -3.69 -0.92 10.05
N CYS A 141 -3.36 0.23 9.48
CA CYS A 141 -3.25 1.48 10.23
C CYS A 141 -4.62 1.95 10.75
N GLY A 142 -4.75 2.12 12.05
CA GLY A 142 -6.01 2.53 12.69
C GLY A 142 -6.45 3.97 12.37
N ASN A 143 -5.64 4.78 11.65
CA ASN A 143 -6.00 6.13 11.25
C ASN A 143 -6.36 6.24 9.75
N CYS A 144 -5.52 5.69 8.87
CA CYS A 144 -5.69 5.85 7.42
C CYS A 144 -6.11 4.56 6.70
N GLY A 145 -6.16 3.43 7.40
CA GLY A 145 -6.54 2.14 6.83
C GLY A 145 -5.47 1.49 5.94
N TRP A 146 -4.26 2.05 5.85
CA TRP A 146 -3.19 1.49 5.03
C TRP A 146 -2.60 0.22 5.61
N LEU A 147 -2.21 -0.68 4.72
CA LEU A 147 -1.43 -1.85 5.05
C LEU A 147 0.03 -1.46 5.33
N PHE A 148 0.63 -1.99 6.39
CA PHE A 148 2.03 -1.75 6.68
C PHE A 148 2.68 -2.92 7.43
N ILE A 149 4.00 -3.05 7.30
CA ILE A 149 4.80 -4.03 8.03
C ILE A 149 5.27 -3.40 9.34
N ASP A 150 4.87 -3.98 10.48
CA ASP A 150 5.35 -3.55 11.79
C ASP A 150 6.77 -4.09 12.05
N ARG A 151 7.77 -3.25 11.82
CA ARG A 151 9.18 -3.56 12.07
C ARG A 151 9.63 -3.24 13.50
N SER A 152 8.72 -2.85 14.40
CA SER A 152 9.05 -2.58 15.80
C SER A 152 9.44 -3.87 16.54
N LYS A 153 10.26 -3.73 17.59
CA LYS A 153 10.73 -4.85 18.41
C LYS A 153 9.55 -5.63 19.00
N ASN A 154 8.54 -4.95 19.51
CA ASN A 154 7.43 -5.53 20.26
C ASN A 154 6.19 -5.82 19.39
N ARG A 155 6.23 -5.60 18.07
CA ARG A 155 5.11 -5.81 17.14
C ARG A 155 3.79 -5.16 17.61
N SER A 156 3.88 -3.96 18.19
CA SER A 156 2.76 -3.28 18.85
C SER A 156 2.31 -1.98 18.17
N ARG A 157 2.84 -1.68 16.97
CA ARG A 157 2.43 -0.47 16.24
C ARG A 157 0.99 -0.60 15.74
N ILE A 158 0.21 0.44 16.00
CA ILE A 158 -1.15 0.63 15.49
C ILE A 158 -1.19 1.66 14.34
N TRP A 159 -0.10 2.37 14.10
CA TRP A 159 0.00 3.42 13.08
C TRP A 159 1.12 3.10 12.09
N CYS A 160 0.85 3.26 10.80
CA CYS A 160 1.87 3.11 9.76
C CYS A 160 3.01 4.11 9.94
N ASP A 161 2.70 5.31 10.46
CA ASP A 161 3.64 6.38 10.77
C ASP A 161 3.21 7.10 12.05
N MET A 162 4.10 7.16 13.04
CA MET A 162 3.83 7.81 14.33
C MET A 162 3.78 9.34 14.22
N THR A 163 4.58 9.91 13.33
CA THR A 163 4.68 11.37 13.18
C THR A 163 3.46 11.97 12.47
N VAL A 164 2.81 11.20 11.61
CA VAL A 164 1.63 11.61 10.85
C VAL A 164 0.37 10.99 11.45
N CYS A 165 0.20 9.68 11.33
CA CYS A 165 -1.03 9.00 11.76
C CYS A 165 -1.18 8.97 13.28
N GLY A 166 -0.11 8.74 14.02
CA GLY A 166 -0.12 8.78 15.48
C GLY A 166 -0.46 10.16 16.02
N ASN A 167 0.15 11.22 15.48
CA ASN A 167 -0.13 12.59 15.93
C ASN A 167 -1.54 13.05 15.57
N ARG A 168 -2.08 12.68 14.38
CA ARG A 168 -3.47 12.98 14.01
C ARG A 168 -4.45 12.39 15.01
N GLN A 169 -4.26 11.16 15.44
CA GLN A 169 -5.12 10.51 16.43
C GLN A 169 -5.00 11.14 17.81
N LYS A 170 -3.80 11.55 18.23
CA LYS A 170 -3.62 12.29 19.48
C LYS A 170 -4.39 13.62 19.46
N ALA A 171 -4.25 14.37 18.35
CA ALA A 171 -4.95 15.65 18.18
C ALA A 171 -6.47 15.46 18.16
N SER A 172 -7.00 14.46 17.46
CA SER A 172 -8.42 14.12 17.42
C SER A 172 -8.97 13.81 18.82
N ARG A 173 -8.29 12.92 19.58
CA ARG A 173 -8.71 12.58 20.97
C ARG A 173 -8.69 13.80 21.90
N HIS A 174 -7.69 14.67 21.76
CA HIS A 174 -7.62 15.91 22.55
C HIS A 174 -8.79 16.84 22.22
N TYR A 175 -9.13 17.01 20.96
CA TYR A 175 -10.26 17.82 20.51
C TYR A 175 -11.60 17.30 21.08
N HIS A 176 -11.86 15.99 20.97
CA HIS A 176 -13.10 15.40 21.47
C HIS A 176 -13.25 15.56 22.99
N ARG A 177 -12.19 15.26 23.76
CA ARG A 177 -12.19 15.47 25.22
C ARG A 177 -12.49 16.92 25.61
N LYS A 178 -11.90 17.89 24.88
CA LYS A 178 -12.15 19.32 25.16
C LYS A 178 -13.60 19.70 24.84
N LYS A 179 -14.19 19.15 23.78
CA LYS A 179 -15.58 19.39 23.43
C LYS A 179 -16.57 18.79 24.46
N GLU A 180 -16.31 17.57 24.92
CA GLU A 180 -17.09 16.90 25.95
C GLU A 180 -17.02 17.63 27.31
N ALA A 181 -15.87 18.22 27.65
CA ALA A 181 -15.72 19.00 28.89
C ALA A 181 -16.38 20.40 28.84
N GLN A 182 -16.82 20.85 27.66
CA GLN A 182 -17.50 22.15 27.46
C GLN A 182 -19.02 22.00 27.18
N ALA A 183 -19.52 20.77 27.10
CA ALA A 183 -20.96 20.45 26.94
C ALA A 183 -21.60 20.06 28.27
#